data_248502c2a1d0975930e83e97bddfca7b
#
_entry.id   248502c2a1d0975930e83e97bddfca7b
#
_cell.length_a   1.000
_cell.length_b   1.000
_cell.length_c   1.000
_cell.angle_alpha   90.00
_cell.angle_beta   90.00
_cell.angle_gamma   90.00
#
_symmetry.space_group_name_H-M   'P 1'
#
loop_
_entity.id
_entity.type
_entity.pdbx_description
1 polymer ?
#
loop_
_entity_poly.entity_id
_entity_poly.type
_entity_poly.pdbx_seq_one_letter_code
_entity_poly.pdbx_strand_id
1 'polypeptide(L)'
;MLRALFEKTGNAAYISHLDLMRVFQRSFKRAGLPLTHTKGFNPRPSVSIALPMSLGVESVCELLDFELEAEGFSFEEIRDRLNANLIDGVRIMEVYATGAKLKHLAYLSCDLVLEYDAGLPAGVDGRIRDLFKLQELIVEKKGKNGITEQNIIPMIQELEVLEENRNELRLKAMICCQNPTLNPSQLVAAIEKYLPELAPDFVRICRREIYNTEKKLFR
;
A
#
# COMPACT_ATOMS: atom_id res chain seq x y z
N MET A 1 10.43 3.31 19.98
CA MET A 1 9.98 3.73 18.65
C MET A 1 8.46 3.81 18.67
N LEU A 2 7.89 4.86 18.14
CA LEU A 2 6.45 5.03 17.96
C LEU A 2 6.07 4.67 16.51
N ARG A 3 4.87 4.16 16.34
CA ARG A 3 4.28 3.85 15.04
C ARG A 3 2.89 4.44 14.96
N ALA A 4 2.56 5.03 13.80
CA ALA A 4 1.22 5.43 13.46
C ALA A 4 0.68 4.55 12.34
N LEU A 5 -0.55 4.09 12.50
CA LEU A 5 -1.38 3.56 11.43
C LEU A 5 -2.06 4.74 10.75
N PHE A 6 -1.96 4.85 9.43
CA PHE A 6 -2.57 5.95 8.69
C PHE A 6 -3.21 5.49 7.38
N GLU A 7 -4.18 6.28 6.93
CA GLU A 7 -4.79 6.13 5.61
C GLU A 7 -4.31 7.22 4.64
N LYS A 8 -4.32 6.86 3.36
CA LYS A 8 -4.03 7.75 2.23
C LYS A 8 -5.04 7.45 1.13
N THR A 9 -6.03 8.33 0.95
CA THR A 9 -7.20 8.09 0.11
C THR A 9 -7.55 9.31 -0.74
N GLY A 10 -8.44 9.14 -1.71
CA GLY A 10 -8.91 10.21 -2.58
C GLY A 10 -7.77 10.92 -3.32
N ASN A 11 -7.79 12.24 -3.38
CA ASN A 11 -6.77 13.02 -4.09
C ASN A 11 -5.35 12.83 -3.52
N ALA A 12 -5.22 12.45 -2.24
CA ALA A 12 -3.92 12.15 -1.65
C ALA A 12 -3.27 10.90 -2.27
N ALA A 13 -4.01 9.98 -2.90
CA ALA A 13 -3.45 8.83 -3.61
C ALA A 13 -2.42 9.25 -4.68
N TYR A 14 -2.55 10.44 -5.25
CA TYR A 14 -1.68 10.96 -6.30
C TYR A 14 -0.46 11.74 -5.78
N ILE A 15 -0.24 11.79 -4.46
CA ILE A 15 0.96 12.39 -3.86
C ILE A 15 2.11 11.37 -3.90
N SER A 16 3.30 11.82 -4.36
CA SER A 16 4.49 10.96 -4.40
C SER A 16 4.94 10.58 -2.98
N HIS A 17 5.68 9.47 -2.87
CA HIS A 17 6.27 9.06 -1.58
C HIS A 17 7.13 10.17 -0.95
N LEU A 18 7.95 10.86 -1.75
CA LEU A 18 8.82 11.94 -1.25
C LEU A 18 8.00 13.14 -0.76
N ASP A 19 6.92 13.49 -1.46
CA ASP A 19 6.06 14.59 -1.05
C ASP A 19 5.24 14.23 0.17
N LEU A 20 4.76 13.00 0.28
CA LEU A 20 4.08 12.50 1.48
C LEU A 20 5.02 12.56 2.71
N MET A 21 6.29 12.18 2.55
CA MET A 21 7.29 12.34 3.61
C MET A 21 7.47 13.80 4.02
N ARG A 22 7.49 14.74 3.06
CA ARG A 22 7.53 16.19 3.35
C ARG A 22 6.26 16.67 4.06
N VAL A 23 5.08 16.16 3.68
CA VAL A 23 3.82 16.44 4.37
C VAL A 23 3.94 16.04 5.83
N PHE A 24 4.36 14.82 6.15
CA PHE A 24 4.54 14.38 7.53
C PHE A 24 5.54 15.23 8.30
N GLN A 25 6.74 15.48 7.76
CA GLN A 25 7.76 16.30 8.43
C GLN A 25 7.24 17.70 8.78
N ARG A 26 6.50 18.33 7.85
CA ARG A 26 5.89 19.65 8.09
C ARG A 26 4.75 19.57 9.10
N SER A 27 3.94 18.50 9.08
CA SER A 27 2.85 18.31 10.02
C SER A 27 3.35 18.10 11.44
N PHE A 28 4.39 17.29 11.66
CA PHE A 28 5.05 17.15 12.96
C PHE A 28 5.54 18.50 13.49
N LYS A 29 6.20 19.31 12.65
CA LYS A 29 6.68 20.64 13.03
C LYS A 29 5.54 21.58 13.40
N ARG A 30 4.47 21.64 12.61
CA ARG A 30 3.29 22.50 12.88
C ARG A 30 2.52 22.04 14.12
N ALA A 31 2.46 20.74 14.34
CA ALA A 31 1.80 20.14 15.50
C ALA A 31 2.56 20.35 16.83
N GLY A 32 3.78 20.93 16.80
CA GLY A 32 4.63 21.06 17.98
C GLY A 32 5.13 19.71 18.50
N LEU A 33 5.34 18.75 17.62
CA LEU A 33 5.84 17.40 17.91
C LEU A 33 7.26 17.25 17.32
N PRO A 34 8.32 17.69 18.02
CA PRO A 34 9.66 17.69 17.47
C PRO A 34 10.17 16.26 17.28
N LEU A 35 10.56 15.93 16.04
CA LEU A 35 11.16 14.66 15.68
C LEU A 35 12.65 14.63 16.06
N THR A 36 13.13 13.51 16.60
CA THR A 36 14.57 13.28 16.69
C THR A 36 15.21 13.28 15.31
N HIS A 37 16.52 13.42 15.27
CA HIS A 37 17.28 13.42 14.04
C HIS A 37 18.30 12.28 14.03
N THR A 38 18.55 11.71 12.86
CA THR A 38 19.59 10.68 12.67
C THR A 38 20.96 11.26 12.99
N LYS A 39 21.83 10.44 13.58
CA LYS A 39 23.23 10.81 13.83
C LYS A 39 24.00 10.76 12.51
N GLY A 40 24.82 11.77 12.23
CA GLY A 40 25.69 11.79 11.05
C GLY A 40 25.86 13.17 10.44
N PHE A 41 26.57 13.25 9.31
CA PHE A 41 26.94 14.50 8.61
C PHE A 41 25.75 15.27 8.04
N ASN A 42 24.66 14.57 7.70
CA ASN A 42 23.40 15.16 7.20
C ASN A 42 22.23 14.65 8.06
N PRO A 43 21.98 15.24 9.23
CA PRO A 43 20.89 14.82 10.09
C PRO A 43 19.54 14.90 9.38
N ARG A 44 18.76 13.84 9.46
CA ARG A 44 17.40 13.79 8.88
C ARG A 44 16.41 13.48 10.00
N PRO A 45 15.19 14.03 9.94
CA PRO A 45 14.14 13.67 10.89
C PRO A 45 13.91 12.16 10.93
N SER A 46 13.83 11.59 12.15
CA SER A 46 13.58 10.16 12.39
C SER A 46 12.10 9.84 12.14
N VAL A 47 11.74 9.77 10.87
CA VAL A 47 10.40 9.41 10.39
C VAL A 47 10.52 8.62 9.10
N SER A 48 9.77 7.51 8.97
CA SER A 48 9.80 6.65 7.79
C SER A 48 8.46 5.93 7.56
N ILE A 49 8.11 5.73 6.30
CA ILE A 49 6.96 4.92 5.88
C ILE A 49 7.44 3.52 5.55
N ALA A 50 6.75 2.49 6.07
CA ALA A 50 7.18 1.11 5.98
C ALA A 50 7.21 0.54 4.55
N LEU A 51 6.16 0.81 3.76
CA LEU A 51 5.99 0.30 2.40
C LEU A 51 5.69 1.45 1.43
N PRO A 52 6.66 1.85 0.58
CA PRO A 52 6.40 2.86 -0.44
C PRO A 52 5.21 2.48 -1.33
N MET A 53 4.35 3.45 -1.62
CA MET A 53 3.19 3.28 -2.50
C MET A 53 3.45 3.87 -3.88
N SER A 54 2.90 3.21 -4.91
CA SER A 54 2.78 3.80 -6.25
C SER A 54 1.77 4.95 -6.25
N LEU A 55 1.91 5.86 -7.21
CA LEU A 55 0.91 6.91 -7.46
C LEU A 55 -0.43 6.28 -7.87
N GLY A 56 -1.53 6.89 -7.44
CA GLY A 56 -2.88 6.43 -7.71
C GLY A 56 -3.35 5.26 -6.83
N VAL A 57 -2.47 4.72 -5.97
CA VAL A 57 -2.85 3.66 -5.03
C VAL A 57 -3.34 4.28 -3.73
N GLU A 58 -4.53 3.88 -3.30
CA GLU A 58 -5.09 4.17 -1.98
C GLU A 58 -4.64 3.15 -0.94
N SER A 59 -4.69 3.54 0.33
CA SER A 59 -4.43 2.64 1.45
C SER A 59 -5.14 3.09 2.72
N VAL A 60 -5.58 2.11 3.51
CA VAL A 60 -6.12 2.31 4.87
C VAL A 60 -5.26 1.63 5.94
N CYS A 61 -4.04 1.20 5.60
CA CYS A 61 -3.21 0.38 6.47
C CYS A 61 -1.72 0.76 6.46
N GLU A 62 -1.38 2.00 6.10
CA GLU A 62 0.03 2.40 6.03
C GLU A 62 0.63 2.64 7.42
N LEU A 63 1.91 2.36 7.54
CA LEU A 63 2.65 2.46 8.79
C LEU A 63 3.73 3.54 8.69
N LEU A 64 3.69 4.48 9.64
CA LEU A 64 4.67 5.55 9.81
C LEU A 64 5.42 5.34 11.11
N ASP A 65 6.69 5.00 11.04
CA ASP A 65 7.58 4.92 12.20
C ASP A 65 8.22 6.27 12.47
N PHE A 66 8.28 6.70 13.75
CA PHE A 66 8.87 7.97 14.14
C PHE A 66 9.39 7.96 15.58
N GLU A 67 10.22 8.95 15.91
CA GLU A 67 10.72 9.20 17.26
C GLU A 67 10.62 10.69 17.59
N LEU A 68 10.12 11.00 18.80
CA LEU A 68 10.00 12.36 19.30
C LEU A 68 11.16 12.71 20.24
N GLU A 69 11.63 13.97 20.22
CA GLU A 69 12.63 14.49 21.15
C GLU A 69 12.05 14.68 22.56
N ALA A 70 10.77 15.03 22.63
CA ALA A 70 10.07 15.29 23.89
C ALA A 70 9.18 14.11 24.27
N GLU A 71 9.19 13.79 25.56
CA GLU A 71 8.30 12.82 26.19
C GLU A 71 7.05 13.54 26.78
N GLY A 72 6.03 12.77 27.15
CA GLY A 72 4.86 13.25 27.86
C GLY A 72 3.60 13.47 27.02
N PHE A 73 3.66 13.25 25.72
CA PHE A 73 2.46 13.24 24.88
C PHE A 73 1.74 11.89 24.97
N SER A 74 0.43 11.88 25.12
CA SER A 74 -0.37 10.66 24.96
C SER A 74 -0.47 10.27 23.46
N PHE A 75 -0.78 9.00 23.17
CA PHE A 75 -0.93 8.56 21.79
C PHE A 75 -2.10 9.27 21.08
N GLU A 76 -3.18 9.50 21.81
CA GLU A 76 -4.34 10.25 21.33
C GLU A 76 -3.98 11.71 21.02
N GLU A 77 -3.21 12.35 21.89
CA GLU A 77 -2.75 13.72 21.67
C GLU A 77 -1.86 13.83 20.44
N ILE A 78 -0.93 12.88 20.22
CA ILE A 78 -0.09 12.85 19.03
C ILE A 78 -0.97 12.69 17.78
N ARG A 79 -1.91 11.74 17.79
CA ARG A 79 -2.86 11.52 16.68
C ARG A 79 -3.63 12.77 16.35
N ASP A 80 -4.24 13.41 17.33
CA ASP A 80 -5.15 14.54 17.12
C ASP A 80 -4.39 15.79 16.66
N ARG A 81 -3.22 16.06 17.23
CA ARG A 81 -2.33 17.15 16.79
C ARG A 81 -1.84 16.94 15.35
N LEU A 82 -1.49 15.71 14.96
CA LEU A 82 -1.09 15.41 13.58
C LEU A 82 -2.27 15.61 12.64
N ASN A 83 -3.45 15.06 12.96
CA ASN A 83 -4.64 15.15 12.11
C ASN A 83 -5.10 16.61 11.90
N ALA A 84 -4.93 17.48 12.90
CA ALA A 84 -5.21 18.92 12.76
C ALA A 84 -4.24 19.64 11.78
N ASN A 85 -3.15 19.00 11.38
CA ASN A 85 -2.08 19.60 10.55
C ASN A 85 -1.79 18.80 9.27
N LEU A 86 -2.47 17.69 9.06
CA LEU A 86 -2.39 16.89 7.81
C LEU A 86 -3.28 17.50 6.72
N ILE A 87 -3.06 17.04 5.52
CA ILE A 87 -3.85 17.40 4.33
C ILE A 87 -5.05 16.46 4.19
N ASP A 88 -6.06 16.87 3.46
CA ASP A 88 -7.21 16.03 3.12
C ASP A 88 -6.75 14.74 2.44
N GLY A 89 -7.39 13.62 2.81
CA GLY A 89 -7.06 12.30 2.30
C GLY A 89 -5.87 11.61 2.98
N VAL A 90 -5.19 12.28 3.93
CA VAL A 90 -4.18 11.64 4.82
C VAL A 90 -4.63 11.79 6.26
N ARG A 91 -4.81 10.67 6.97
CA ARG A 91 -5.30 10.66 8.35
C ARG A 91 -4.60 9.60 9.19
N ILE A 92 -4.15 9.98 10.38
CA ILE A 92 -3.68 9.04 11.40
C ILE A 92 -4.89 8.40 12.07
N MET A 93 -4.96 7.09 12.04
CA MET A 93 -6.01 6.29 12.66
C MET A 93 -5.65 5.97 14.10
N GLU A 94 -4.42 5.56 14.34
CA GLU A 94 -3.92 5.12 15.63
C GLU A 94 -2.43 5.44 15.78
N VAL A 95 -2.00 5.72 17.02
CA VAL A 95 -0.58 5.82 17.40
C VAL A 95 -0.32 4.85 18.55
N TYR A 96 0.79 4.14 18.49
CA TYR A 96 1.15 3.16 19.51
C TYR A 96 2.68 2.95 19.60
N ALA A 97 3.13 2.42 20.72
CA ALA A 97 4.52 1.97 20.86
C ALA A 97 4.68 0.56 20.31
N THR A 98 5.75 0.31 19.57
CA THR A 98 6.02 -1.02 19.01
C THR A 98 7.50 -1.39 19.04
N GLY A 99 7.76 -2.69 19.22
CA GLY A 99 9.07 -3.33 18.99
C GLY A 99 9.10 -4.14 17.67
N ALA A 100 7.99 -4.22 16.95
CA ALA A 100 7.89 -5.00 15.72
C ALA A 100 8.76 -4.40 14.61
N LYS A 101 9.77 -5.16 14.17
CA LYS A 101 10.71 -4.73 13.13
C LYS A 101 10.11 -4.92 11.74
N LEU A 102 10.23 -3.92 10.87
CA LEU A 102 9.71 -3.93 9.49
C LEU A 102 10.17 -5.14 8.66
N LYS A 103 11.30 -5.77 8.99
CA LYS A 103 11.79 -6.99 8.33
C LYS A 103 10.86 -8.21 8.49
N HIS A 104 9.91 -8.16 9.42
CA HIS A 104 8.90 -9.21 9.62
C HIS A 104 7.60 -8.96 8.83
N LEU A 105 7.50 -7.85 8.08
CA LEU A 105 6.47 -7.67 7.09
C LEU A 105 6.58 -8.75 6.02
N ALA A 106 5.46 -9.35 5.64
CA ALA A 106 5.45 -10.43 4.65
C ALA A 106 4.35 -10.25 3.61
N TYR A 107 3.12 -9.98 4.05
CA TYR A 107 1.97 -9.98 3.16
C TYR A 107 1.16 -8.69 3.28
N LEU A 108 0.49 -8.37 2.19
CA LEU A 108 -0.41 -7.23 2.03
C LEU A 108 -1.71 -7.73 1.44
N SER A 109 -2.85 -7.44 2.08
CA SER A 109 -4.14 -7.58 1.43
C SER A 109 -4.50 -6.30 0.68
N CYS A 110 -5.08 -6.46 -0.49
CA CYS A 110 -5.52 -5.34 -1.33
C CYS A 110 -6.76 -5.69 -2.13
N ASP A 111 -7.55 -4.66 -2.43
CA ASP A 111 -8.65 -4.71 -3.38
C ASP A 111 -8.23 -3.99 -4.65
N LEU A 112 -8.56 -4.60 -5.79
CA LEU A 112 -8.48 -3.97 -7.11
C LEU A 112 -9.90 -3.97 -7.69
N VAL A 113 -10.41 -2.82 -8.05
CA VAL A 113 -11.70 -2.69 -8.77
C VAL A 113 -11.36 -2.41 -10.21
N LEU A 114 -11.73 -3.35 -11.07
CA LEU A 114 -11.57 -3.27 -12.52
C LEU A 114 -12.86 -2.72 -13.11
N GLU A 115 -12.79 -1.59 -13.79
CA GLU A 115 -13.94 -0.88 -14.35
C GLU A 115 -13.99 -1.06 -15.87
N TYR A 116 -15.20 -1.29 -16.40
CA TYR A 116 -15.48 -1.53 -17.80
C TYR A 116 -16.61 -0.59 -18.25
N ASP A 117 -16.29 0.38 -19.07
CA ASP A 117 -17.26 1.41 -19.53
C ASP A 117 -18.42 0.80 -20.31
N ALA A 118 -18.13 -0.21 -21.13
CA ALA A 118 -19.14 -0.92 -21.94
C ALA A 118 -19.90 -2.02 -21.15
N GLY A 119 -19.60 -2.22 -19.88
CA GLY A 119 -20.08 -3.32 -19.05
C GLY A 119 -19.16 -4.53 -19.05
N LEU A 120 -19.36 -5.44 -18.08
CA LEU A 120 -18.51 -6.61 -17.91
C LEU A 120 -18.53 -7.52 -19.15
N PRO A 121 -17.35 -7.87 -19.72
CA PRO A 121 -17.28 -8.86 -20.79
C PRO A 121 -17.83 -10.22 -20.33
N ALA A 122 -18.47 -10.96 -21.20
CA ALA A 122 -19.06 -12.26 -20.87
C ALA A 122 -18.02 -13.24 -20.33
N GLY A 123 -18.27 -13.78 -19.12
CA GLY A 123 -17.41 -14.75 -18.46
C GLY A 123 -16.05 -14.19 -17.99
N VAL A 124 -15.91 -12.86 -17.85
CA VAL A 124 -14.68 -12.19 -17.43
C VAL A 124 -14.18 -12.72 -16.08
N ASP A 125 -15.08 -12.93 -15.11
CA ASP A 125 -14.76 -13.44 -13.78
C ASP A 125 -14.14 -14.83 -13.82
N GLY A 126 -14.71 -15.75 -14.58
CA GLY A 126 -14.21 -17.11 -14.78
C GLY A 126 -12.84 -17.11 -15.45
N ARG A 127 -12.68 -16.36 -16.52
CA ARG A 127 -11.43 -16.30 -17.29
C ARG A 127 -10.28 -15.67 -16.48
N ILE A 128 -10.55 -14.61 -15.73
CA ILE A 128 -9.56 -14.01 -14.81
C ILE A 128 -9.21 -15.00 -13.68
N ARG A 129 -10.22 -15.67 -13.10
CA ARG A 129 -9.99 -16.69 -12.08
C ARG A 129 -9.12 -17.84 -12.60
N ASP A 130 -9.32 -18.28 -13.83
CA ASP A 130 -8.54 -19.35 -14.44
C ASP A 130 -7.12 -18.91 -14.82
N LEU A 131 -6.93 -17.64 -15.22
CA LEU A 131 -5.61 -17.06 -15.45
C LEU A 131 -4.72 -17.19 -14.20
N PHE A 132 -5.23 -16.81 -13.02
CA PHE A 132 -4.46 -16.86 -11.77
C PHE A 132 -4.31 -18.27 -11.15
N LYS A 133 -4.90 -19.30 -11.76
CA LYS A 133 -4.66 -20.72 -11.42
C LYS A 133 -3.53 -21.37 -12.22
N LEU A 134 -2.97 -20.67 -13.20
CA LEU A 134 -1.84 -21.17 -13.97
C LEU A 134 -0.63 -21.45 -13.06
N GLN A 135 0.26 -22.33 -13.49
CA GLN A 135 1.49 -22.63 -12.74
C GLN A 135 2.52 -21.50 -12.85
N GLU A 136 2.47 -20.75 -13.93
CA GLU A 136 3.38 -19.68 -14.23
C GLU A 136 2.66 -18.49 -14.87
N LEU A 137 2.98 -17.28 -14.43
CA LEU A 137 2.45 -16.04 -14.95
C LEU A 137 3.55 -14.96 -14.91
N ILE A 138 4.21 -14.79 -16.04
CA ILE A 138 5.38 -13.93 -16.16
C ILE A 138 4.96 -12.50 -16.49
N VAL A 139 5.31 -11.55 -15.62
CA VAL A 139 5.10 -10.13 -15.84
C VAL A 139 6.40 -9.34 -15.71
N GLU A 140 6.45 -8.19 -16.35
CA GLU A 140 7.58 -7.27 -16.24
C GLU A 140 7.58 -6.57 -14.89
N LYS A 141 8.78 -6.43 -14.33
CA LYS A 141 9.05 -5.62 -13.14
C LYS A 141 10.07 -4.53 -13.49
N LYS A 142 9.66 -3.29 -13.41
CA LYS A 142 10.56 -2.14 -13.55
C LYS A 142 11.33 -1.95 -12.25
N GLY A 143 12.65 -2.04 -12.31
CA GLY A 143 13.56 -1.82 -11.18
C GLY A 143 14.60 -0.75 -11.48
N LYS A 144 15.45 -0.43 -10.50
CA LYS A 144 16.55 0.53 -10.67
C LYS A 144 17.55 0.15 -11.78
N ASN A 145 17.72 -1.15 -12.03
CA ASN A 145 18.67 -1.71 -12.98
C ASN A 145 18.02 -2.09 -14.32
N GLY A 146 16.81 -1.62 -14.60
CA GLY A 146 16.07 -1.92 -15.82
C GLY A 146 14.82 -2.78 -15.59
N ILE A 147 14.34 -3.38 -16.67
CA ILE A 147 13.16 -4.26 -16.67
C ILE A 147 13.65 -5.70 -16.47
N THR A 148 12.99 -6.42 -15.56
CA THR A 148 13.18 -7.85 -15.33
C THR A 148 11.84 -8.55 -15.41
N GLU A 149 11.87 -9.84 -15.75
CA GLU A 149 10.68 -10.70 -15.71
C GLU A 149 10.60 -11.42 -14.38
N GLN A 150 9.38 -11.59 -13.87
CA GLN A 150 9.14 -12.41 -12.67
C GLN A 150 7.85 -13.22 -12.81
N ASN A 151 7.87 -14.45 -12.31
CA ASN A 151 6.66 -15.24 -12.10
C ASN A 151 5.94 -14.72 -10.86
N ILE A 152 4.70 -14.25 -11.00
CA ILE A 152 3.93 -13.69 -9.90
C ILE A 152 3.11 -14.73 -9.13
N ILE A 153 2.85 -15.91 -9.68
CA ILE A 153 2.02 -16.94 -9.03
C ILE A 153 2.50 -17.30 -7.63
N PRO A 154 3.81 -17.57 -7.38
CA PRO A 154 4.29 -17.90 -6.03
C PRO A 154 4.16 -16.77 -5.03
N MET A 155 3.89 -15.53 -5.49
CA MET A 155 3.76 -14.34 -4.66
C MET A 155 2.31 -14.02 -4.29
N ILE A 156 1.35 -14.72 -4.88
CA ILE A 156 -0.08 -14.59 -4.59
C ILE A 156 -0.43 -15.65 -3.55
N GLN A 157 -0.83 -15.22 -2.35
CA GLN A 157 -1.21 -16.13 -1.28
C GLN A 157 -2.67 -16.52 -1.35
N GLU A 158 -3.51 -15.56 -1.73
CA GLU A 158 -4.96 -15.70 -1.87
C GLU A 158 -5.43 -14.74 -2.95
N LEU A 159 -6.37 -15.16 -3.77
CA LEU A 159 -7.03 -14.30 -4.76
C LEU A 159 -8.47 -14.73 -4.95
N GLU A 160 -9.37 -13.80 -4.79
CA GLU A 160 -10.81 -13.96 -4.99
C GLU A 160 -11.28 -12.97 -6.06
N VAL A 161 -12.12 -13.45 -6.97
CA VAL A 161 -12.71 -12.64 -8.05
C VAL A 161 -14.21 -12.54 -7.81
N LEU A 162 -14.72 -11.32 -7.66
CA LEU A 162 -16.12 -11.02 -7.33
C LEU A 162 -16.70 -10.02 -8.35
N GLU A 163 -17.89 -10.28 -8.85
CA GLU A 163 -18.66 -9.27 -9.55
C GLU A 163 -19.29 -8.32 -8.53
N GLU A 164 -19.05 -7.01 -8.67
CA GLU A 164 -19.65 -5.97 -7.81
C GLU A 164 -20.95 -5.43 -8.41
N ASN A 165 -20.93 -5.20 -9.72
CA ASN A 165 -22.08 -4.74 -10.50
C ASN A 165 -21.83 -5.00 -11.99
N ARG A 166 -22.73 -4.50 -12.85
CA ARG A 166 -22.65 -4.73 -14.31
C ARG A 166 -21.40 -4.14 -14.99
N ASN A 167 -20.67 -3.25 -14.33
CA ASN A 167 -19.51 -2.53 -14.87
C ASN A 167 -18.23 -2.74 -14.06
N GLU A 168 -18.30 -3.36 -12.88
CA GLU A 168 -17.16 -3.48 -11.98
C GLU A 168 -16.94 -4.92 -11.53
N LEU A 169 -15.70 -5.36 -11.65
CA LEU A 169 -15.19 -6.61 -11.11
C LEU A 169 -14.16 -6.30 -10.02
N ARG A 170 -14.28 -6.94 -8.86
CA ARG A 170 -13.34 -6.78 -7.76
C ARG A 170 -12.44 -7.99 -7.63
N LEU A 171 -11.14 -7.75 -7.55
CA LEU A 171 -10.16 -8.72 -7.09
C LEU A 171 -9.81 -8.41 -5.64
N LYS A 172 -9.99 -9.37 -4.74
CA LYS A 172 -9.39 -9.34 -3.40
C LYS A 172 -8.18 -10.24 -3.40
N ALA A 173 -7.02 -9.70 -3.05
CA ALA A 173 -5.80 -10.46 -3.07
C ALA A 173 -4.99 -10.28 -1.79
N MET A 174 -4.35 -11.37 -1.33
CA MET A 174 -3.25 -11.34 -0.38
C MET A 174 -1.97 -11.67 -1.13
N ILE A 175 -1.01 -10.75 -1.13
CA ILE A 175 0.22 -10.84 -1.91
C ILE A 175 1.46 -10.65 -1.05
N CYS A 176 2.60 -11.17 -1.49
CA CYS A 176 3.89 -10.87 -0.86
C CYS A 176 4.25 -9.40 -1.03
N CYS A 177 4.55 -8.69 0.07
CA CYS A 177 4.93 -7.28 0.05
C CYS A 177 6.41 -7.03 0.36
N GLN A 178 7.14 -8.07 0.80
CA GLN A 178 8.57 -7.98 1.09
C GLN A 178 9.24 -9.35 0.89
N ASN A 179 10.33 -9.37 0.11
CA ASN A 179 11.21 -10.51 -0.16
C ASN A 179 10.52 -11.87 -0.37
N PRO A 180 9.84 -12.11 -1.50
CA PRO A 180 9.75 -11.27 -2.70
C PRO A 180 8.68 -10.18 -2.57
N THR A 181 8.72 -9.19 -3.46
CA THR A 181 7.75 -8.09 -3.52
C THR A 181 6.93 -8.18 -4.80
N LEU A 182 5.61 -8.24 -4.66
CA LEU A 182 4.63 -8.08 -5.73
C LEU A 182 3.89 -6.75 -5.54
N ASN A 183 3.89 -5.92 -6.59
CA ASN A 183 3.05 -4.72 -6.61
C ASN A 183 1.63 -5.12 -7.05
N PRO A 184 0.55 -4.67 -6.38
CA PRO A 184 -0.81 -4.96 -6.84
C PRO A 184 -1.08 -4.65 -8.31
N SER A 185 -0.48 -3.60 -8.88
CA SER A 185 -0.59 -3.27 -10.31
C SER A 185 -0.07 -4.37 -11.26
N GLN A 186 0.78 -5.28 -10.79
CA GLN A 186 1.26 -6.39 -11.60
C GLN A 186 0.19 -7.48 -11.81
N LEU A 187 -0.84 -7.54 -10.95
CA LEU A 187 -2.02 -8.38 -11.20
C LEU A 187 -2.80 -7.86 -12.41
N VAL A 188 -2.92 -6.53 -12.52
CA VAL A 188 -3.57 -5.88 -13.68
C VAL A 188 -2.73 -6.10 -14.94
N ALA A 189 -1.41 -5.87 -14.86
CA ALA A 189 -0.50 -6.10 -15.98
C ALA A 189 -0.52 -7.56 -16.48
N ALA A 190 -0.78 -8.52 -15.59
CA ALA A 190 -0.98 -9.91 -16.01
C ALA A 190 -2.28 -10.08 -16.81
N ILE A 191 -3.39 -9.47 -16.39
CA ILE A 191 -4.65 -9.49 -17.12
C ILE A 191 -4.45 -8.86 -18.51
N GLU A 192 -3.88 -7.65 -18.57
CA GLU A 192 -3.62 -6.93 -19.81
C GLU A 192 -2.71 -7.70 -20.78
N LYS A 193 -1.71 -8.43 -20.26
CA LYS A 193 -0.76 -9.22 -21.08
C LYS A 193 -1.37 -10.49 -21.61
N TYR A 194 -2.11 -11.24 -20.80
CA TYR A 194 -2.57 -12.59 -21.11
C TYR A 194 -4.02 -12.66 -21.58
N LEU A 195 -4.82 -11.65 -21.26
CA LEU A 195 -6.23 -11.52 -21.65
C LEU A 195 -6.50 -10.08 -22.13
N PRO A 196 -5.81 -9.60 -23.18
CA PRO A 196 -5.89 -8.21 -23.60
C PRO A 196 -7.31 -7.76 -23.96
N GLU A 197 -8.15 -8.67 -24.43
CA GLU A 197 -9.57 -8.40 -24.72
C GLU A 197 -10.45 -8.24 -23.46
N LEU A 198 -9.89 -8.54 -22.28
CA LEU A 198 -10.53 -8.35 -20.98
C LEU A 198 -9.81 -7.26 -20.15
N ALA A 199 -8.94 -6.50 -20.79
CA ALA A 199 -8.29 -5.37 -20.12
C ALA A 199 -9.33 -4.36 -19.64
N PRO A 200 -9.30 -3.92 -18.37
CA PRO A 200 -10.22 -2.91 -17.86
C PRO A 200 -9.91 -1.53 -18.44
N ASP A 201 -10.94 -0.68 -18.56
CA ASP A 201 -10.77 0.73 -18.96
C ASP A 201 -10.11 1.54 -17.85
N PHE A 202 -10.42 1.23 -16.58
CA PHE A 202 -9.82 1.87 -15.43
C PHE A 202 -9.65 0.89 -14.25
N VAL A 203 -8.69 1.18 -13.35
CA VAL A 203 -8.44 0.35 -12.17
C VAL A 203 -8.23 1.22 -10.93
N ARG A 204 -9.00 0.93 -9.88
CA ARG A 204 -8.76 1.48 -8.54
C ARG A 204 -8.10 0.42 -7.67
N ILE A 205 -7.02 0.78 -6.99
CA ILE A 205 -6.29 -0.12 -6.09
C ILE A 205 -6.29 0.47 -4.68
N CYS A 206 -6.70 -0.35 -3.70
CA CYS A 206 -6.65 0.03 -2.30
C CYS A 206 -5.98 -1.06 -1.47
N ARG A 207 -4.94 -0.70 -0.71
CA ARG A 207 -4.32 -1.55 0.30
C ARG A 207 -5.20 -1.59 1.54
N ARG A 208 -5.49 -2.80 2.05
CA ARG A 208 -6.44 -3.01 3.13
C ARG A 208 -5.78 -3.34 4.45
N GLU A 209 -4.77 -4.23 4.43
CA GLU A 209 -4.14 -4.67 5.67
C GLU A 209 -2.75 -5.26 5.41
N ILE A 210 -1.87 -5.20 6.42
CA ILE A 210 -0.50 -5.71 6.37
C ILE A 210 -0.33 -6.82 7.41
N TYR A 211 0.36 -7.90 7.00
CA TYR A 211 0.54 -9.09 7.82
C TYR A 211 2.01 -9.50 7.93
N ASN A 212 2.34 -10.17 9.02
CA ASN A 212 3.63 -10.81 9.22
C ASN A 212 3.71 -12.19 8.54
N THR A 213 4.84 -12.88 8.70
CA THR A 213 5.07 -14.23 8.13
C THR A 213 4.12 -15.31 8.67
N GLU A 214 3.48 -15.08 9.82
CA GLU A 214 2.48 -15.98 10.41
C GLU A 214 1.03 -15.62 10.00
N LYS A 215 0.88 -14.71 9.04
CA LYS A 215 -0.42 -14.14 8.60
C LYS A 215 -1.20 -13.47 9.74
N LYS A 216 -0.52 -12.98 10.78
CA LYS A 216 -1.11 -12.13 11.82
C LYS A 216 -0.97 -10.67 11.43
N LEU A 217 -1.91 -9.82 11.88
CA LEU A 217 -1.84 -8.39 11.67
C LEU A 217 -0.49 -7.83 12.14
N PHE A 218 0.14 -7.05 11.27
CA PHE A 218 1.41 -6.41 11.60
C PHE A 218 1.14 -5.00 12.14
N ARG A 219 1.54 -4.79 13.39
CA ARG A 219 1.43 -3.48 14.07
C ARG A 219 2.74 -3.10 14.74
#